data_5807b74e0302473220f0b32098aab0fe
#
_entry.id   5807b74e0302473220f0b32098aab0fe
#
_cell.length_a   1.000
_cell.length_b   1.000
_cell.length_c   1.000
_cell.angle_alpha   90.00
_cell.angle_beta   90.00
_cell.angle_gamma   90.00
#
_symmetry.space_group_name_H-M   'P 1'
#
loop_
_entity.id
_entity.type
_entity.pdbx_description
1 polymer ?
#
loop_
_entity_poly.entity_id
_entity_poly.type
_entity_poly.pdbx_seq_one_letter_code
_entity_poly.pdbx_strand_id
1 'polypeptide(L)'
;MANIDKQLIQTRFARSVATYHEAAKIQRDMAETLLDQLALATGGERRFDRILEAGCGSGMLTDLVETRLEYRKLYLSDLVPEWERFHRGRRAAEFRAADIETMPLPEHLSLVIANAVFQWVEDFASLLIRFHAALDTGGILAFTTFGPENLREIAALTGRGLSYRALAGLHELLAPGFEILACHEELITLEFATVRDILRHLKATGVTASGGRSRWTRSTLAAFEADYSARFRSGNRMLPLTYHPITLIARKRPEL
;
A
#
# COMPACT_ATOMS: atom_id res chain seq x y z
N MET A 1 14.90 4.91 12.64
CA MET A 1 13.70 4.44 11.92
C MET A 1 12.82 3.67 12.90
N ALA A 2 11.50 3.85 12.86
CA ALA A 2 10.61 3.06 13.73
C ALA A 2 10.70 1.60 13.30
N ASN A 3 10.93 0.70 14.26
CA ASN A 3 10.98 -0.74 14.00
C ASN A 3 9.58 -1.21 13.58
N ILE A 4 9.44 -1.78 12.39
CA ILE A 4 8.18 -2.28 11.84
C ILE A 4 7.94 -3.69 12.43
N ASP A 5 6.96 -3.80 13.33
CA ASP A 5 6.56 -5.09 13.90
C ASP A 5 5.66 -5.87 12.92
N LYS A 6 6.29 -6.70 12.08
CA LYS A 6 5.60 -7.52 11.06
C LYS A 6 4.60 -8.50 11.64
N GLN A 7 4.83 -9.04 12.84
CA GLN A 7 3.88 -9.93 13.51
C GLN A 7 2.61 -9.17 13.93
N LEU A 8 2.80 -7.94 14.40
CA LEU A 8 1.68 -7.07 14.74
C LEU A 8 0.88 -6.66 13.49
N ILE A 9 1.57 -6.35 12.37
CA ILE A 9 0.95 -6.05 11.07
C ILE A 9 0.13 -7.24 10.61
N GLN A 10 0.72 -8.43 10.54
CA GLN A 10 0.04 -9.67 10.17
C GLN A 10 -1.21 -9.90 11.01
N THR A 11 -1.09 -9.80 12.34
CA THR A 11 -2.23 -9.97 13.26
C THR A 11 -3.36 -8.96 13.01
N ARG A 12 -3.02 -7.71 12.69
CA ARG A 12 -4.01 -6.65 12.44
C ARG A 12 -4.75 -6.86 11.12
N PHE A 13 -4.02 -7.13 10.05
CA PHE A 13 -4.62 -7.41 8.75
C PHE A 13 -5.44 -8.71 8.77
N ALA A 14 -4.98 -9.76 9.44
CA ALA A 14 -5.76 -10.99 9.62
C ALA A 14 -7.12 -10.73 10.30
N ARG A 15 -7.19 -9.78 11.24
CA ARG A 15 -8.45 -9.38 11.89
C ARG A 15 -9.37 -8.53 11.00
N SER A 16 -8.83 -7.82 10.04
CA SER A 16 -9.60 -6.98 9.11
C SER A 16 -10.07 -7.71 7.85
N VAL A 17 -9.64 -8.96 7.64
CA VAL A 17 -9.94 -9.77 6.43
C VAL A 17 -11.42 -9.77 6.04
N ALA A 18 -12.34 -9.75 7.01
CA ALA A 18 -13.78 -9.75 6.75
C ALA A 18 -14.34 -8.37 6.33
N THR A 19 -13.67 -7.27 6.68
CA THR A 19 -14.18 -5.90 6.48
C THR A 19 -13.34 -5.09 5.51
N TYR A 20 -12.11 -5.51 5.23
CA TYR A 20 -11.13 -4.76 4.46
C TYR A 20 -11.65 -4.41 3.07
N HIS A 21 -12.20 -5.38 2.36
CA HIS A 21 -12.64 -5.20 0.97
C HIS A 21 -13.69 -4.08 0.81
N GLU A 22 -14.61 -3.96 1.77
CA GLU A 22 -15.65 -2.93 1.75
C GLU A 22 -15.14 -1.57 2.29
N ALA A 23 -14.28 -1.61 3.30
CA ALA A 23 -13.83 -0.41 4.00
C ALA A 23 -12.68 0.34 3.29
N ALA A 24 -11.87 -0.36 2.49
CA ALA A 24 -10.63 0.15 1.89
C ALA A 24 -10.88 0.93 0.58
N LYS A 25 -11.80 1.92 0.62
CA LYS A 25 -12.11 2.74 -0.57
C LYS A 25 -10.88 3.45 -1.13
N ILE A 26 -10.08 4.08 -0.28
CA ILE A 26 -8.85 4.78 -0.70
C ILE A 26 -7.90 3.82 -1.43
N GLN A 27 -7.68 2.61 -0.89
CA GLN A 27 -6.81 1.63 -1.52
C GLN A 27 -7.36 1.11 -2.86
N ARG A 28 -8.69 1.07 -3.01
CA ARG A 28 -9.32 0.75 -4.30
C ARG A 28 -9.07 1.84 -5.32
N ASP A 29 -9.33 3.10 -4.96
CA ASP A 29 -9.11 4.26 -5.82
C ASP A 29 -7.61 4.34 -6.21
N MET A 30 -6.69 4.05 -5.29
CA MET A 30 -5.24 3.95 -5.55
C MET A 30 -4.91 2.85 -6.55
N ALA A 31 -5.54 1.67 -6.46
CA ALA A 31 -5.30 0.56 -7.39
C ALA A 31 -5.78 0.90 -8.80
N GLU A 32 -6.92 1.58 -8.94
CA GLU A 32 -7.42 2.08 -10.23
C GLU A 32 -6.46 3.11 -10.82
N THR A 33 -6.05 4.11 -10.04
CA THR A 33 -5.06 5.13 -10.45
C THR A 33 -3.74 4.47 -10.88
N LEU A 34 -3.29 3.43 -10.17
CA LEU A 34 -2.06 2.71 -10.50
C LEU A 34 -2.12 2.09 -11.89
N LEU A 35 -3.22 1.40 -12.24
CA LEU A 35 -3.38 0.79 -13.56
C LEU A 35 -3.56 1.83 -14.67
N ASP A 36 -4.24 2.94 -14.38
CA ASP A 36 -4.41 4.04 -15.33
C ASP A 36 -3.04 4.71 -15.63
N GLN A 37 -2.25 4.99 -14.58
CA GLN A 37 -0.90 5.55 -14.73
C GLN A 37 0.05 4.56 -15.42
N LEU A 38 -0.05 3.25 -15.12
CA LEU A 38 0.72 2.22 -15.82
C LEU A 38 0.44 2.24 -17.32
N ALA A 39 -0.84 2.24 -17.71
CA ALA A 39 -1.22 2.28 -19.12
C ALA A 39 -0.70 3.55 -19.82
N LEU A 40 -0.82 4.72 -19.19
CA LEU A 40 -0.31 5.97 -19.74
C LEU A 40 1.20 5.95 -19.90
N ALA A 41 1.93 5.52 -18.87
CA ALA A 41 3.40 5.53 -18.85
C ALA A 41 4.02 4.51 -19.82
N THR A 42 3.30 3.45 -20.18
CA THR A 42 3.76 2.40 -21.08
C THR A 42 3.19 2.53 -22.51
N GLY A 43 2.50 3.64 -22.82
CA GLY A 43 1.90 3.85 -24.15
C GLY A 43 0.75 2.89 -24.45
N GLY A 44 0.03 2.42 -23.45
CA GLY A 44 -1.11 1.51 -23.61
C GLY A 44 -0.71 0.03 -23.58
N GLU A 45 0.52 -0.32 -23.20
CA GLU A 45 0.93 -1.73 -23.07
C GLU A 45 0.04 -2.47 -22.06
N ARG A 46 -0.50 -3.60 -22.47
CA ARG A 46 -1.36 -4.43 -21.64
C ARG A 46 -0.80 -5.83 -21.43
N ARG A 47 0.24 -6.22 -22.17
CA ARG A 47 0.79 -7.56 -22.14
C ARG A 47 2.06 -7.62 -21.29
N PHE A 48 1.95 -8.31 -20.16
CA PHE A 48 3.04 -8.55 -19.23
C PHE A 48 3.13 -10.07 -18.99
N ASP A 49 4.15 -10.72 -19.53
CA ASP A 49 4.24 -12.19 -19.53
C ASP A 49 4.19 -12.79 -18.11
N ARG A 50 4.99 -12.26 -17.20
CA ARG A 50 5.09 -12.72 -15.80
C ARG A 50 4.94 -11.53 -14.86
N ILE A 51 3.91 -11.56 -14.06
CA ILE A 51 3.58 -10.48 -13.11
C ILE A 51 3.80 -11.00 -11.68
N LEU A 52 4.43 -10.20 -10.83
CA LEU A 52 4.43 -10.37 -9.38
C LEU A 52 3.61 -9.26 -8.76
N GLU A 53 2.51 -9.61 -8.09
CA GLU A 53 1.78 -8.71 -7.21
C GLU A 53 2.24 -8.94 -5.77
N ALA A 54 2.84 -7.90 -5.17
CA ALA A 54 3.27 -7.91 -3.79
C ALA A 54 2.18 -7.32 -2.89
N GLY A 55 1.77 -8.06 -1.85
CA GLY A 55 0.72 -7.65 -0.92
C GLY A 55 -0.66 -7.65 -1.56
N CYS A 56 -1.06 -8.79 -2.14
CA CYS A 56 -2.31 -8.90 -2.91
C CYS A 56 -3.60 -8.76 -2.06
N GLY A 57 -3.52 -8.94 -0.74
CA GLY A 57 -4.63 -8.72 0.17
C GLY A 57 -5.93 -9.40 -0.26
N SER A 58 -7.02 -8.67 -0.26
CA SER A 58 -8.35 -9.15 -0.65
C SER A 58 -8.56 -9.27 -2.17
N GLY A 59 -7.54 -8.97 -3.00
CA GLY A 59 -7.59 -9.09 -4.44
C GLY A 59 -8.09 -7.86 -5.20
N MET A 60 -8.18 -6.69 -4.56
CA MET A 60 -8.66 -5.47 -5.26
C MET A 60 -7.82 -5.09 -6.46
N LEU A 61 -6.48 -5.11 -6.31
CA LEU A 61 -5.57 -4.88 -7.42
C LEU A 61 -5.53 -6.10 -8.35
N THR A 62 -5.55 -7.32 -7.80
CA THR A 62 -5.59 -8.56 -8.58
C THR A 62 -6.75 -8.58 -9.57
N ASP A 63 -7.96 -8.18 -9.15
CA ASP A 63 -9.16 -8.14 -10.01
C ASP A 63 -8.95 -7.15 -11.19
N LEU A 64 -8.31 -6.02 -10.95
CA LEU A 64 -7.97 -5.06 -11.99
C LEU A 64 -6.87 -5.61 -12.93
N VAL A 65 -5.85 -6.27 -12.39
CA VAL A 65 -4.81 -6.93 -13.20
C VAL A 65 -5.44 -7.97 -14.11
N GLU A 66 -6.33 -8.85 -13.58
CA GLU A 66 -7.00 -9.89 -14.37
C GLU A 66 -7.92 -9.32 -15.46
N THR A 67 -8.51 -8.15 -15.25
CA THR A 67 -9.44 -7.54 -16.21
C THR A 67 -8.78 -6.61 -17.22
N ARG A 68 -7.67 -5.96 -16.85
CA ARG A 68 -7.04 -4.92 -17.67
C ARG A 68 -5.75 -5.36 -18.36
N LEU A 69 -5.07 -6.42 -17.85
CA LEU A 69 -3.78 -6.87 -18.36
C LEU A 69 -3.87 -8.30 -18.93
N GLU A 70 -2.98 -8.58 -19.88
CA GLU A 70 -2.76 -9.91 -20.45
C GLU A 70 -1.48 -10.49 -19.87
N TYR A 71 -1.55 -11.73 -19.34
CA TYR A 71 -0.37 -12.36 -18.73
C TYR A 71 -0.40 -13.88 -18.93
N ARG A 72 0.78 -14.49 -18.88
CA ARG A 72 0.94 -15.95 -18.89
C ARG A 72 0.97 -16.51 -17.48
N LYS A 73 1.59 -15.79 -16.53
CA LYS A 73 1.73 -16.23 -15.12
C LYS A 73 1.59 -15.03 -14.18
N LEU A 74 0.76 -15.19 -13.14
CA LEU A 74 0.58 -14.22 -12.06
C LEU A 74 1.06 -14.84 -10.74
N TYR A 75 2.05 -14.24 -10.13
CA TYR A 75 2.52 -14.56 -8.78
C TYR A 75 1.90 -13.58 -7.81
N LEU A 76 1.26 -14.11 -6.78
CA LEU A 76 0.62 -13.33 -5.73
C LEU A 76 1.34 -13.59 -4.42
N SER A 77 1.71 -12.56 -3.69
CA SER A 77 2.29 -12.73 -2.35
C SER A 77 1.60 -11.84 -1.34
N ASP A 78 1.46 -12.35 -0.12
CA ASP A 78 1.00 -11.56 1.02
C ASP A 78 1.62 -12.11 2.31
N LEU A 79 1.84 -11.22 3.29
CA LEU A 79 2.33 -11.60 4.62
C LEU A 79 1.27 -12.40 5.41
N VAL A 80 -0.02 -12.22 5.10
CA VAL A 80 -1.17 -12.77 5.80
C VAL A 80 -1.71 -13.98 5.05
N PRO A 81 -1.53 -15.22 5.55
CA PRO A 81 -1.96 -16.43 4.85
C PRO A 81 -3.48 -16.49 4.60
N GLU A 82 -4.27 -15.87 5.45
CA GLU A 82 -5.73 -15.87 5.36
C GLU A 82 -6.27 -15.23 4.08
N TRP A 83 -5.46 -14.44 3.36
CA TRP A 83 -5.82 -13.86 2.08
C TRP A 83 -5.88 -14.89 0.95
N GLU A 84 -5.20 -16.04 1.06
CA GLU A 84 -5.21 -17.12 0.05
C GLU A 84 -6.62 -17.47 -0.44
N ARG A 85 -7.60 -17.44 0.46
CA ARG A 85 -9.00 -17.79 0.13
C ARG A 85 -9.62 -16.92 -0.96
N PHE A 86 -9.15 -15.67 -1.15
CA PHE A 86 -9.65 -14.76 -2.19
C PHE A 86 -8.99 -14.99 -3.55
N HIS A 87 -7.93 -15.83 -3.58
CA HIS A 87 -7.13 -16.07 -4.76
C HIS A 87 -7.26 -17.49 -5.29
N ARG A 88 -8.01 -18.36 -4.60
CA ARG A 88 -8.26 -19.74 -5.04
C ARG A 88 -9.04 -19.78 -6.36
N GLY A 89 -8.54 -20.58 -7.32
CA GLY A 89 -9.19 -20.76 -8.61
C GLY A 89 -8.96 -19.65 -9.63
N ARG A 90 -8.14 -18.62 -9.31
CA ARG A 90 -7.74 -17.60 -10.29
C ARG A 90 -6.88 -18.21 -11.39
N ARG A 91 -7.09 -17.76 -12.62
CA ARG A 91 -6.39 -18.29 -13.80
C ARG A 91 -4.90 -17.97 -13.76
N ALA A 92 -4.08 -19.00 -13.95
CA ALA A 92 -2.62 -18.89 -14.01
C ALA A 92 -1.97 -18.19 -12.80
N ALA A 93 -2.67 -18.10 -11.66
CA ALA A 93 -2.20 -17.46 -10.45
C ALA A 93 -1.58 -18.48 -9.47
N GLU A 94 -0.55 -18.02 -8.74
CA GLU A 94 0.12 -18.80 -7.70
C GLU A 94 0.26 -17.89 -6.47
N PHE A 95 -0.42 -18.25 -5.37
CA PHE A 95 -0.36 -17.50 -4.11
C PHE A 95 0.73 -18.06 -3.20
N ARG A 96 1.50 -17.16 -2.58
CA ARG A 96 2.51 -17.46 -1.56
C ARG A 96 2.31 -16.59 -0.33
N ALA A 97 2.01 -17.24 0.80
CA ALA A 97 2.00 -16.58 2.11
C ALA A 97 3.45 -16.36 2.56
N ALA A 98 3.98 -15.16 2.33
CA ALA A 98 5.39 -14.87 2.61
C ALA A 98 5.65 -13.36 2.75
N ASP A 99 6.73 -13.03 3.44
CA ASP A 99 7.28 -11.69 3.49
C ASP A 99 8.03 -11.37 2.20
N ILE A 100 7.60 -10.34 1.49
CA ILE A 100 8.20 -9.91 0.22
C ILE A 100 9.69 -9.52 0.36
N GLU A 101 10.11 -9.08 1.54
CA GLU A 101 11.51 -8.73 1.79
C GLU A 101 12.44 -9.94 1.82
N THR A 102 11.93 -11.13 2.13
CA THR A 102 12.77 -12.32 2.35
C THR A 102 12.43 -13.50 1.45
N MET A 103 11.21 -13.55 0.88
CA MET A 103 10.81 -14.66 0.02
C MET A 103 11.66 -14.74 -1.24
N PRO A 104 11.94 -15.94 -1.80
CA PRO A 104 12.51 -16.08 -3.13
C PRO A 104 11.59 -15.44 -4.18
N LEU A 105 12.11 -14.47 -4.93
CA LEU A 105 11.36 -13.83 -6.00
C LEU A 105 11.37 -14.70 -7.26
N PRO A 106 10.26 -14.75 -8.02
CA PRO A 106 10.28 -15.32 -9.36
C PRO A 106 11.23 -14.54 -10.26
N GLU A 107 11.90 -15.24 -11.15
CA GLU A 107 12.78 -14.64 -12.17
C GLU A 107 12.03 -14.29 -13.44
N HIS A 108 12.64 -13.47 -14.29
CA HIS A 108 12.10 -13.05 -15.58
C HIS A 108 10.72 -12.40 -15.47
N LEU A 109 10.57 -11.48 -14.53
CA LEU A 109 9.36 -10.70 -14.38
C LEU A 109 9.32 -9.57 -15.40
N SER A 110 8.19 -9.38 -16.05
CA SER A 110 7.92 -8.20 -16.89
C SER A 110 7.26 -7.06 -16.10
N LEU A 111 6.59 -7.40 -14.98
CA LEU A 111 5.96 -6.43 -14.11
C LEU A 111 6.05 -6.89 -12.64
N VAL A 112 6.49 -5.98 -11.77
CA VAL A 112 6.25 -6.03 -10.32
C VAL A 112 5.24 -4.96 -9.99
N ILE A 113 4.13 -5.33 -9.36
CA ILE A 113 3.06 -4.41 -9.01
C ILE A 113 2.68 -4.53 -7.54
N ALA A 114 2.38 -3.40 -6.88
CA ALA A 114 1.99 -3.40 -5.46
C ALA A 114 1.07 -2.21 -5.15
N ASN A 115 0.03 -2.42 -4.36
CA ASN A 115 -0.88 -1.37 -3.94
C ASN A 115 -0.89 -1.20 -2.42
N ALA A 116 -0.41 -0.06 -1.92
CA ALA A 116 -0.38 0.30 -0.51
C ALA A 116 0.36 -0.75 0.37
N VAL A 117 1.55 -1.18 -0.06
CA VAL A 117 2.37 -2.21 0.63
C VAL A 117 3.68 -1.66 1.17
N PHE A 118 4.41 -0.86 0.39
CA PHE A 118 5.81 -0.57 0.68
C PHE A 118 6.05 0.37 1.87
N GLN A 119 5.02 0.97 2.42
CA GLN A 119 5.10 1.65 3.73
C GLN A 119 5.34 0.66 4.90
N TRP A 120 5.11 -0.65 4.69
CA TRP A 120 5.31 -1.72 5.67
C TRP A 120 6.65 -2.46 5.51
N VAL A 121 7.48 -2.02 4.57
CA VAL A 121 8.80 -2.59 4.25
C VAL A 121 9.88 -1.89 5.09
N GLU A 122 10.71 -2.66 5.78
CA GLU A 122 11.79 -2.13 6.62
C GLU A 122 12.94 -1.64 5.76
N ASP A 123 13.45 -2.49 4.87
CA ASP A 123 14.56 -2.17 3.97
C ASP A 123 14.09 -2.11 2.51
N PHE A 124 13.45 -1.00 2.17
CA PHE A 124 12.97 -0.79 0.81
C PHE A 124 14.10 -0.69 -0.22
N ALA A 125 15.28 -0.20 0.17
CA ALA A 125 16.43 -0.12 -0.73
C ALA A 125 16.89 -1.52 -1.16
N SER A 126 17.07 -2.44 -0.20
CA SER A 126 17.41 -3.84 -0.50
C SER A 126 16.33 -4.54 -1.31
N LEU A 127 15.06 -4.26 -1.03
CA LEU A 127 13.95 -4.82 -1.82
C LEU A 127 13.97 -4.33 -3.27
N LEU A 128 14.30 -3.06 -3.52
CA LEU A 128 14.45 -2.52 -4.88
C LEU A 128 15.58 -3.21 -5.66
N ILE A 129 16.70 -3.51 -5.01
CA ILE A 129 17.80 -4.29 -5.64
C ILE A 129 17.31 -5.69 -6.05
N ARG A 130 16.53 -6.34 -5.17
CA ARG A 130 15.95 -7.66 -5.45
C ARG A 130 14.93 -7.61 -6.60
N PHE A 131 14.08 -6.59 -6.64
CA PHE A 131 13.14 -6.40 -7.75
C PHE A 131 13.87 -6.11 -9.05
N HIS A 132 14.94 -5.29 -8.99
CA HIS A 132 15.77 -5.04 -10.16
C HIS A 132 16.38 -6.34 -10.70
N ALA A 133 16.92 -7.21 -9.86
CA ALA A 133 17.46 -8.50 -10.28
C ALA A 133 16.39 -9.44 -10.86
N ALA A 134 15.18 -9.45 -10.31
CA ALA A 134 14.08 -10.33 -10.73
C ALA A 134 13.38 -9.89 -12.02
N LEU A 135 13.41 -8.59 -12.34
CA LEU A 135 12.81 -8.02 -13.55
C LEU A 135 13.69 -8.29 -14.77
N ASP A 136 13.08 -8.57 -15.91
CA ASP A 136 13.75 -8.57 -17.21
C ASP A 136 14.16 -7.14 -17.61
N THR A 137 15.08 -7.03 -18.58
CA THR A 137 15.48 -5.74 -19.16
C THR A 137 14.26 -5.00 -19.68
N GLY A 138 14.05 -3.76 -19.24
CA GLY A 138 12.88 -2.96 -19.59
C GLY A 138 11.62 -3.33 -18.80
N GLY A 139 11.69 -4.29 -17.87
CA GLY A 139 10.59 -4.64 -16.97
C GLY A 139 10.16 -3.46 -16.09
N ILE A 140 8.92 -3.49 -15.65
CA ILE A 140 8.27 -2.37 -14.95
C ILE A 140 8.11 -2.68 -13.47
N LEU A 141 8.38 -1.70 -12.63
CA LEU A 141 7.98 -1.63 -11.22
C LEU A 141 6.89 -0.56 -11.10
N ALA A 142 5.68 -0.98 -10.75
CA ALA A 142 4.52 -0.11 -10.57
C ALA A 142 3.98 -0.24 -9.15
N PHE A 143 3.88 0.85 -8.39
CA PHE A 143 3.37 0.73 -7.03
C PHE A 143 2.69 1.99 -6.53
N THR A 144 1.84 1.80 -5.52
CA THR A 144 1.36 2.89 -4.69
C THR A 144 1.88 2.74 -3.26
N THR A 145 2.02 3.86 -2.59
CA THR A 145 2.35 3.97 -1.16
C THR A 145 1.70 5.21 -0.58
N PHE A 146 2.03 5.54 0.67
CA PHE A 146 1.57 6.77 1.30
C PHE A 146 2.74 7.71 1.58
N GLY A 147 2.48 9.02 1.47
CA GLY A 147 3.41 10.10 1.76
C GLY A 147 3.30 10.65 3.18
N PRO A 148 4.13 11.66 3.53
CA PRO A 148 4.29 12.17 4.90
C PRO A 148 3.02 12.73 5.55
N GLU A 149 2.10 13.28 4.74
CA GLU A 149 0.85 13.87 5.24
C GLU A 149 -0.23 12.81 5.55
N ASN A 150 0.08 11.51 5.34
CA ASN A 150 -0.89 10.44 5.58
C ASN A 150 -1.23 10.32 7.06
N LEU A 151 -2.53 10.40 7.39
CA LEU A 151 -3.06 10.33 8.75
C LEU A 151 -2.46 11.38 9.70
N ARG A 152 -2.11 12.57 9.18
CA ARG A 152 -1.44 13.64 9.92
C ARG A 152 -2.19 14.07 11.18
N GLU A 153 -3.52 14.03 11.18
CA GLU A 153 -4.34 14.37 12.34
C GLU A 153 -4.11 13.37 13.50
N ILE A 154 -4.01 12.09 13.17
CA ILE A 154 -3.72 11.03 14.14
C ILE A 154 -2.29 11.17 14.66
N ALA A 155 -1.32 11.38 13.77
CA ALA A 155 0.08 11.54 14.13
C ALA A 155 0.30 12.76 15.04
N ALA A 156 -0.36 13.89 14.74
CA ALA A 156 -0.28 15.15 15.52
C ALA A 156 -0.79 15.00 16.97
N LEU A 157 -1.77 14.11 17.21
CA LEU A 157 -2.34 13.89 18.53
C LEU A 157 -1.65 12.79 19.32
N THR A 158 -1.17 11.74 18.62
CA THR A 158 -0.62 10.57 19.28
C THR A 158 0.91 10.58 19.37
N GLY A 159 1.57 11.44 18.57
CA GLY A 159 3.02 11.40 18.37
C GLY A 159 3.51 10.11 17.72
N ARG A 160 2.60 9.34 17.13
CA ARG A 160 2.87 8.00 16.58
C ARG A 160 2.34 7.90 15.16
N GLY A 161 3.05 7.16 14.32
CA GLY A 161 2.71 6.91 12.93
C GLY A 161 3.81 6.09 12.26
N LEU A 162 3.59 5.70 11.03
CA LEU A 162 4.65 5.16 10.19
C LEU A 162 5.53 6.32 9.70
N SER A 163 6.82 6.04 9.50
CA SER A 163 7.71 6.97 8.79
C SER A 163 7.46 6.85 7.30
N TYR A 164 6.52 7.63 6.80
CA TYR A 164 6.24 7.67 5.36
C TYR A 164 7.35 8.43 4.62
N ARG A 165 7.73 7.91 3.44
CA ARG A 165 8.72 8.55 2.57
C ARG A 165 8.06 9.62 1.71
N ALA A 166 8.71 10.77 1.59
CA ALA A 166 8.31 11.77 0.61
C ALA A 166 8.63 11.31 -0.81
N LEU A 167 7.92 11.85 -1.80
CA LEU A 167 8.14 11.51 -3.21
C LEU A 167 9.62 11.71 -3.64
N ALA A 168 10.27 12.78 -3.19
CA ALA A 168 11.70 13.02 -3.47
C ALA A 168 12.59 11.89 -2.95
N GLY A 169 12.36 11.38 -1.73
CA GLY A 169 13.13 10.26 -1.19
C GLY A 169 12.87 8.94 -1.91
N LEU A 170 11.66 8.74 -2.46
CA LEU A 170 11.36 7.59 -3.33
C LEU A 170 12.12 7.70 -4.66
N HIS A 171 12.20 8.89 -5.24
CA HIS A 171 13.00 9.15 -6.45
C HIS A 171 14.49 8.82 -6.23
N GLU A 172 15.07 9.27 -5.12
CA GLU A 172 16.47 8.99 -4.77
C GLU A 172 16.73 7.48 -4.63
N LEU A 173 15.81 6.74 -4.03
CA LEU A 173 15.92 5.28 -3.87
C LEU A 173 15.80 4.52 -5.19
N LEU A 174 14.97 4.99 -6.11
CA LEU A 174 14.74 4.35 -7.41
C LEU A 174 15.85 4.69 -8.43
N ALA A 175 16.44 5.88 -8.36
CA ALA A 175 17.37 6.41 -9.35
C ALA A 175 18.54 5.49 -9.74
N PRO A 176 19.13 4.71 -8.81
CA PRO A 176 20.27 3.83 -9.16
C PRO A 176 19.91 2.73 -10.15
N GLY A 177 18.71 2.15 -10.07
CA GLY A 177 18.32 0.99 -10.87
C GLY A 177 17.14 1.22 -11.80
N PHE A 178 16.41 2.33 -11.64
CA PHE A 178 15.16 2.56 -12.34
C PHE A 178 15.09 3.94 -12.98
N GLU A 179 14.42 4.01 -14.12
CA GLU A 179 13.95 5.22 -14.76
C GLU A 179 12.51 5.45 -14.36
N ILE A 180 12.19 6.59 -13.75
CA ILE A 180 10.82 6.93 -13.39
C ILE A 180 10.08 7.40 -14.65
N LEU A 181 9.04 6.68 -15.03
CA LEU A 181 8.21 6.98 -16.20
C LEU A 181 7.04 7.90 -15.84
N ALA A 182 6.46 7.70 -14.66
CA ALA A 182 5.37 8.53 -14.14
C ALA A 182 5.37 8.52 -12.62
N CYS A 183 4.94 9.64 -12.05
CA CYS A 183 4.61 9.74 -10.63
C CYS A 183 3.38 10.63 -10.46
N HIS A 184 2.60 10.33 -9.43
CA HIS A 184 1.44 11.11 -9.02
C HIS A 184 1.34 11.09 -7.49
N GLU A 185 1.06 12.23 -6.89
CA GLU A 185 0.72 12.34 -5.47
C GLU A 185 -0.46 13.28 -5.28
N GLU A 186 -1.29 13.01 -4.30
CA GLU A 186 -2.45 13.83 -3.97
C GLU A 186 -2.77 13.79 -2.48
N LEU A 187 -3.56 14.77 -2.03
CA LEU A 187 -4.12 14.76 -0.67
C LEU A 187 -5.63 14.53 -0.74
N ILE A 188 -6.09 13.45 -0.13
CA ILE A 188 -7.50 13.10 -0.06
C ILE A 188 -7.95 13.26 1.39
N THR A 189 -8.97 14.08 1.62
CA THR A 189 -9.57 14.26 2.95
C THR A 189 -10.93 13.58 2.99
N LEU A 190 -11.05 12.57 3.86
CA LEU A 190 -12.33 12.00 4.24
C LEU A 190 -12.91 12.79 5.41
N GLU A 191 -14.21 12.98 5.42
CA GLU A 191 -14.93 13.67 6.48
C GLU A 191 -15.81 12.71 7.27
N PHE A 192 -15.73 12.81 8.61
CA PHE A 192 -16.46 11.95 9.53
C PHE A 192 -17.28 12.76 10.52
N ALA A 193 -18.42 12.23 10.94
CA ALA A 193 -19.28 12.88 11.94
C ALA A 193 -18.66 12.81 13.35
N THR A 194 -17.96 11.72 13.67
CA THR A 194 -17.38 11.49 15.00
C THR A 194 -15.97 10.89 14.91
N VAL A 195 -15.18 11.12 15.95
CA VAL A 195 -13.86 10.48 16.09
C VAL A 195 -13.97 8.95 16.17
N ARG A 196 -15.05 8.43 16.72
CA ARG A 196 -15.30 6.98 16.76
C ARG A 196 -15.46 6.39 15.37
N ASP A 197 -16.06 7.13 14.44
CA ASP A 197 -16.20 6.71 13.05
C ASP A 197 -14.82 6.64 12.38
N ILE A 198 -13.94 7.64 12.64
CA ILE A 198 -12.55 7.61 12.20
C ILE A 198 -11.83 6.37 12.73
N LEU A 199 -11.91 6.11 14.04
CA LEU A 199 -11.25 4.95 14.65
C LEU A 199 -11.81 3.61 14.14
N ARG A 200 -13.11 3.57 13.86
CA ARG A 200 -13.77 2.39 13.26
C ARG A 200 -13.27 2.17 11.83
N HIS A 201 -13.18 3.21 11.04
CA HIS A 201 -12.64 3.17 9.69
C HIS A 201 -11.19 2.67 9.67
N LEU A 202 -10.30 3.24 10.50
CA LEU A 202 -8.90 2.79 10.62
C LEU A 202 -8.78 1.33 11.07
N LYS A 203 -9.67 0.87 11.95
CA LYS A 203 -9.71 -0.53 12.38
C LYS A 203 -10.19 -1.45 11.25
N ALA A 204 -11.19 -1.05 10.48
CA ALA A 204 -11.74 -1.85 9.39
C ALA A 204 -10.74 -2.02 8.23
N THR A 205 -9.86 -1.03 8.02
CA THR A 205 -8.80 -1.07 7.00
C THR A 205 -7.47 -1.65 7.51
N GLY A 206 -7.43 -2.22 8.72
CA GLY A 206 -6.21 -2.78 9.30
C GLY A 206 -5.14 -1.73 9.69
N VAL A 207 -5.34 -0.48 9.30
CA VAL A 207 -4.47 0.66 9.61
C VAL A 207 -4.84 1.19 10.99
N THR A 208 -4.43 0.50 12.04
CA THR A 208 -4.54 1.07 13.37
C THR A 208 -3.36 2.00 13.58
N ALA A 209 -3.66 3.29 13.74
CA ALA A 209 -2.68 4.29 14.06
C ALA A 209 -1.78 3.80 15.20
N SER A 210 -0.49 3.85 14.94
CA SER A 210 0.60 3.70 15.90
C SER A 210 1.04 2.30 16.33
N GLY A 211 2.32 2.04 16.14
CA GLY A 211 3.05 1.03 16.85
C GLY A 211 2.88 1.15 18.37
N GLY A 212 2.32 0.11 18.99
CA GLY A 212 2.21 0.00 20.45
C GLY A 212 0.90 -0.61 20.91
N ARG A 213 0.98 -1.45 21.95
CA ARG A 213 -0.14 -2.10 22.63
C ARG A 213 -0.91 -1.13 23.55
N SER A 214 -1.11 0.14 23.17
CA SER A 214 -1.88 1.06 24.00
C SER A 214 -3.36 0.67 23.98
N ARG A 215 -3.85 0.16 25.09
CA ARG A 215 -5.30 -0.03 25.30
C ARG A 215 -5.93 1.34 25.55
N TRP A 216 -6.87 1.73 24.74
CA TRP A 216 -7.73 2.85 25.03
C TRP A 216 -8.54 2.57 26.30
N THR A 217 -8.34 3.37 27.34
CA THR A 217 -9.27 3.44 28.47
C THR A 217 -10.41 4.38 28.10
N ARG A 218 -11.50 4.37 28.85
CA ARG A 218 -12.61 5.33 28.62
C ARG A 218 -12.13 6.78 28.72
N SER A 219 -11.25 7.08 29.68
CA SER A 219 -10.72 8.43 29.88
C SER A 219 -9.77 8.88 28.76
N THR A 220 -8.84 8.00 28.33
CA THR A 220 -7.91 8.35 27.24
C THR A 220 -8.61 8.51 25.89
N LEU A 221 -9.66 7.72 25.64
CA LEU A 221 -10.49 7.89 24.46
C LEU A 221 -11.26 9.21 24.49
N ALA A 222 -11.88 9.55 25.62
CA ALA A 222 -12.60 10.82 25.76
C ALA A 222 -11.69 12.04 25.58
N ALA A 223 -10.46 12.00 26.13
CA ALA A 223 -9.47 13.05 25.93
C ALA A 223 -9.09 13.17 24.45
N PHE A 224 -8.81 12.04 23.76
CA PHE A 224 -8.51 12.04 22.34
C PHE A 224 -9.66 12.57 21.48
N GLU A 225 -10.92 12.21 21.79
CA GLU A 225 -12.10 12.72 21.11
C GLU A 225 -12.25 14.25 21.26
N ALA A 226 -11.97 14.77 22.47
CA ALA A 226 -12.01 16.20 22.74
C ALA A 226 -10.89 16.94 21.98
N ASP A 227 -9.66 16.46 22.07
CA ASP A 227 -8.50 17.07 21.41
C ASP A 227 -8.63 17.06 19.89
N TYR A 228 -9.09 15.95 19.30
CA TYR A 228 -9.32 15.85 17.86
C TYR A 228 -10.37 16.87 17.40
N SER A 229 -11.48 16.95 18.14
CA SER A 229 -12.56 17.87 17.82
C SER A 229 -12.14 19.33 17.97
N ALA A 230 -11.34 19.64 19.00
CA ALA A 230 -10.88 21.01 19.23
C ALA A 230 -9.89 21.49 18.17
N ARG A 231 -9.01 20.59 17.67
CA ARG A 231 -7.95 20.96 16.73
C ARG A 231 -8.37 20.90 15.25
N PHE A 232 -9.24 19.96 14.87
CA PHE A 232 -9.46 19.63 13.46
C PHE A 232 -10.91 19.79 12.98
N ARG A 233 -11.87 20.10 13.86
CA ARG A 233 -13.26 20.28 13.43
C ARG A 233 -13.38 21.42 12.41
N SER A 234 -13.87 21.11 11.23
CA SER A 234 -14.12 22.10 10.17
C SER A 234 -15.40 22.92 10.41
N GLY A 235 -15.56 23.98 9.62
CA GLY A 235 -16.73 24.86 9.71
C GLY A 235 -18.09 24.18 9.49
N ASN A 236 -18.10 23.05 8.75
CA ASN A 236 -19.27 22.20 8.55
C ASN A 236 -19.50 21.19 9.70
N ARG A 237 -18.75 21.31 10.78
CA ARG A 237 -18.75 20.43 11.97
C ARG A 237 -18.27 19.00 11.73
N MET A 238 -17.74 18.69 10.54
CA MET A 238 -17.13 17.40 10.25
C MET A 238 -15.68 17.32 10.75
N LEU A 239 -15.17 16.12 10.87
CA LEU A 239 -13.82 15.81 11.32
C LEU A 239 -13.03 15.21 10.15
N PRO A 240 -11.95 15.85 9.70
CA PRO A 240 -11.16 15.38 8.58
C PRO A 240 -10.29 14.18 8.98
N LEU A 241 -9.99 13.31 8.04
CA LEU A 241 -8.92 12.34 8.08
C LEU A 241 -8.19 12.39 6.74
N THR A 242 -6.94 12.79 6.75
CA THR A 242 -6.15 13.00 5.53
C THR A 242 -5.43 11.72 5.13
N TYR A 243 -5.54 11.37 3.86
CA TYR A 243 -4.71 10.39 3.16
C TYR A 243 -3.79 11.10 2.17
N HIS A 244 -2.59 10.55 1.96
CA HIS A 244 -1.61 11.08 1.03
C HIS A 244 -1.08 9.96 0.13
N PRO A 245 -1.90 9.48 -0.84
CA PRO A 245 -1.44 8.48 -1.80
C PRO A 245 -0.33 9.03 -2.69
N ILE A 246 0.64 8.15 -2.97
CA ILE A 246 1.70 8.33 -3.97
C ILE A 246 1.68 7.14 -4.90
N THR A 247 1.66 7.39 -6.21
CA THR A 247 1.77 6.39 -7.28
C THR A 247 3.06 6.59 -8.04
N LEU A 248 3.78 5.50 -8.33
CA LEU A 248 5.03 5.50 -9.06
C LEU A 248 5.06 4.37 -10.08
N ILE A 249 5.47 4.71 -11.30
CA ILE A 249 5.75 3.78 -12.39
C ILE A 249 7.21 3.98 -12.80
N ALA A 250 8.00 2.91 -12.75
CA ALA A 250 9.42 2.97 -13.07
C ALA A 250 9.82 1.77 -13.94
N ARG A 251 10.77 1.99 -14.87
CA ARG A 251 11.33 0.96 -15.74
C ARG A 251 12.71 0.58 -15.26
N LYS A 252 13.00 -0.71 -15.21
CA LYS A 252 14.36 -1.22 -14.96
C LYS A 252 15.31 -0.64 -15.99
N ARG A 253 16.39 0.01 -15.53
CA ARG A 253 17.48 0.45 -16.39
C ARG A 253 18.30 -0.77 -16.85
N PRO A 254 18.85 -0.74 -18.09
CA PRO A 254 19.86 -1.73 -18.48
C PRO A 254 21.00 -1.76 -17.46
N GLU A 255 21.59 -2.93 -17.24
CA GLU A 255 22.88 -3.01 -16.52
C GLU A 255 23.92 -2.27 -17.33
N LEU A 256 24.75 -1.44 -16.66
CA LEU A 256 25.87 -0.71 -17.27
C LEU A 256 26.99 -1.67 -17.66
#